data_1227583d09eed7859cbf81ab9a63f391
#
_entry.id   1227583d09eed7859cbf81ab9a63f391
#
_cell.length_a   1.000
_cell.length_b   1.000
_cell.length_c   1.000
_cell.angle_alpha   90.00
_cell.angle_beta   90.00
_cell.angle_gamma   90.00
#
_symmetry.space_group_name_H-M   'P 1'
#
loop_
_entity.id
_entity.type
_entity.pdbx_description
1 polymer ?
#
loop_
_entity_poly.entity_id
_entity_poly.type
_entity_poly.pdbx_seq_one_letter_code
_entity_poly.pdbx_strand_id
1 'polypeptide(L)'
;MFDALGRAMRRAGYATLAFDYSGHGESGDEIITFDPLIEDFRSASGWLADQGFTRQICVGHEFGATVALRARPSAVQTYVLVSPVLGPLSYDWNLVFSDVQLSDLERHGTTTIPNDSESVRRHFTINKATLADMSMVSGEKALRGVTAPILITHDSFDEETGLVDRTRDAFHLLPVGSLVEMTEPPAGIVGEYTPVDGVPVSDEAVARALRASSAASLPELPDVAVQWASRWVPVGR
;
A
#
# COMPACT_ATOMS: atom_id res chain seq x y z
N MET A 1 -0.61 -5.61 10.75
CA MET A 1 -0.09 -4.23 10.69
C MET A 1 -1.15 -3.19 11.04
N PHE A 2 -2.19 -2.97 10.25
CA PHE A 2 -3.18 -1.90 10.46
C PHE A 2 -3.90 -1.93 11.81
N ASP A 3 -4.22 -3.11 12.36
CA ASP A 3 -4.82 -3.22 13.69
C ASP A 3 -3.91 -2.72 14.82
N ALA A 4 -2.62 -3.04 14.76
CA ALA A 4 -1.65 -2.58 15.75
C ALA A 4 -1.50 -1.05 15.67
N LEU A 5 -1.37 -0.54 14.45
CA LEU A 5 -1.28 0.90 14.18
C LEU A 5 -2.56 1.63 14.63
N GLY A 6 -3.74 1.14 14.27
CA GLY A 6 -5.02 1.71 14.70
C GLY A 6 -5.17 1.73 16.21
N ARG A 7 -4.74 0.67 16.92
CA ARG A 7 -4.72 0.67 18.39
C ARG A 7 -3.77 1.72 18.96
N ALA A 8 -2.57 1.89 18.39
CA ALA A 8 -1.61 2.89 18.85
C ALA A 8 -2.14 4.30 18.61
N MET A 9 -2.69 4.59 17.44
CA MET A 9 -3.31 5.88 17.13
C MET A 9 -4.47 6.22 18.07
N ARG A 10 -5.35 5.25 18.35
CA ARG A 10 -6.46 5.46 19.33
C ARG A 10 -5.94 5.72 20.74
N ARG A 11 -4.90 5.01 21.21
CA ARG A 11 -4.27 5.30 22.51
C ARG A 11 -3.66 6.70 22.58
N ALA A 12 -3.17 7.21 21.43
CA ALA A 12 -2.66 8.57 21.30
C ALA A 12 -3.76 9.64 21.15
N GLY A 13 -5.05 9.24 21.16
CA GLY A 13 -6.19 10.16 21.12
C GLY A 13 -6.76 10.44 19.73
N TYR A 14 -6.33 9.73 18.68
CA TYR A 14 -6.88 9.85 17.33
C TYR A 14 -8.11 8.96 17.16
N ALA A 15 -9.14 9.47 16.47
CA ALA A 15 -10.16 8.62 15.87
C ALA A 15 -9.56 7.88 14.66
N THR A 16 -9.97 6.65 14.41
CA THR A 16 -9.47 5.85 13.29
C THR A 16 -10.62 5.30 12.47
N LEU A 17 -10.49 5.39 11.14
CA LEU A 17 -11.35 4.73 10.16
C LEU A 17 -10.48 3.73 9.39
N ALA A 18 -10.92 2.49 9.33
CA ALA A 18 -10.45 1.49 8.39
C ALA A 18 -11.65 1.05 7.57
N PHE A 19 -11.48 0.85 6.28
CA PHE A 19 -12.53 0.44 5.36
C PHE A 19 -11.96 -0.49 4.29
N ASP A 20 -12.83 -1.31 3.74
CA ASP A 20 -12.49 -2.16 2.60
C ASP A 20 -12.82 -1.41 1.31
N TYR A 21 -11.85 -1.35 0.40
CA TYR A 21 -12.08 -0.82 -0.95
C TYR A 21 -13.06 -1.69 -1.74
N SER A 22 -13.68 -1.13 -2.76
CA SER A 22 -14.46 -1.90 -3.75
C SER A 22 -13.63 -3.06 -4.29
N GLY A 23 -14.23 -4.23 -4.42
CA GLY A 23 -13.53 -5.47 -4.78
C GLY A 23 -12.71 -6.12 -3.66
N HIS A 24 -12.65 -5.52 -2.45
CA HIS A 24 -11.91 -6.04 -1.29
C HIS A 24 -12.83 -6.33 -0.11
N GLY A 25 -12.39 -7.21 0.79
CA GLY A 25 -13.05 -7.51 2.05
C GLY A 25 -14.55 -7.79 1.93
N GLU A 26 -15.36 -7.06 2.69
CA GLU A 26 -16.81 -7.14 2.70
C GLU A 26 -17.49 -6.14 1.75
N SER A 27 -16.72 -5.27 1.08
CA SER A 27 -17.25 -4.33 0.08
C SER A 27 -17.78 -5.04 -1.16
N GLY A 28 -18.58 -4.32 -1.97
CA GLY A 28 -19.15 -4.84 -3.22
C GLY A 28 -18.12 -5.37 -4.21
N ASP A 29 -18.57 -6.20 -5.14
CA ASP A 29 -17.71 -6.73 -6.20
C ASP A 29 -17.34 -5.64 -7.19
N GLU A 30 -16.04 -5.51 -7.47
CA GLU A 30 -15.51 -4.56 -8.44
C GLU A 30 -14.22 -5.11 -9.04
N ILE A 31 -13.91 -4.72 -10.26
CA ILE A 31 -12.61 -4.98 -10.89
C ILE A 31 -11.59 -4.04 -10.26
N ILE A 32 -10.50 -4.58 -9.77
CA ILE A 32 -9.48 -3.81 -9.08
C ILE A 32 -8.70 -2.97 -10.10
N THR A 33 -8.93 -1.67 -10.11
CA THR A 33 -8.16 -0.66 -10.85
C THR A 33 -7.99 0.58 -9.99
N PHE A 34 -7.07 1.47 -10.34
CA PHE A 34 -6.85 2.66 -9.51
C PHE A 34 -8.04 3.60 -9.40
N ASP A 35 -8.82 3.77 -10.45
CA ASP A 35 -9.87 4.80 -10.45
C ASP A 35 -10.98 4.54 -9.40
N PRO A 36 -11.60 3.35 -9.30
CA PRO A 36 -12.53 3.04 -8.21
C PRO A 36 -11.89 3.19 -6.83
N LEU A 37 -10.67 2.68 -6.63
CA LEU A 37 -9.98 2.76 -5.34
C LEU A 37 -9.71 4.21 -4.92
N ILE A 38 -9.38 5.09 -5.86
CA ILE A 38 -9.20 6.53 -5.61
C ILE A 38 -10.50 7.18 -5.17
N GLU A 39 -11.62 6.85 -5.83
CA GLU A 39 -12.94 7.39 -5.46
C GLU A 39 -13.41 6.87 -4.10
N ASP A 40 -13.17 5.60 -3.78
CA ASP A 40 -13.46 5.03 -2.45
C ASP A 40 -12.70 5.78 -1.36
N PHE A 41 -11.41 6.02 -1.58
CA PHE A 41 -10.58 6.75 -0.62
C PHE A 41 -11.07 8.20 -0.43
N ARG A 42 -11.43 8.88 -1.52
CA ARG A 42 -12.02 10.22 -1.45
C ARG A 42 -13.34 10.23 -0.70
N SER A 43 -14.19 9.24 -0.95
CA SER A 43 -15.49 9.09 -0.29
C SER A 43 -15.31 8.85 1.22
N ALA A 44 -14.39 7.98 1.61
CA ALA A 44 -14.07 7.73 3.02
C ALA A 44 -13.54 8.99 3.72
N SER A 45 -12.64 9.72 3.07
CA SER A 45 -12.11 11.00 3.59
C SER A 45 -13.20 12.07 3.69
N GLY A 46 -14.08 12.16 2.69
CA GLY A 46 -15.23 13.07 2.69
C GLY A 46 -16.19 12.75 3.83
N TRP A 47 -16.52 11.47 4.01
CA TRP A 47 -17.36 11.03 5.12
C TRP A 47 -16.79 11.42 6.48
N LEU A 48 -15.48 11.24 6.69
CA LEU A 48 -14.82 11.69 7.93
C LEU A 48 -14.93 13.20 8.11
N ALA A 49 -14.74 13.98 7.04
CA ALA A 49 -14.86 15.44 7.12
C ALA A 49 -16.29 15.87 7.50
N ASP A 50 -17.32 15.21 6.98
CA ASP A 50 -18.72 15.44 7.32
C ASP A 50 -19.04 15.08 8.78
N GLN A 51 -18.31 14.14 9.37
CA GLN A 51 -18.36 13.83 10.81
C GLN A 51 -17.56 14.82 11.69
N GLY A 52 -16.97 15.86 11.07
CA GLY A 52 -16.18 16.88 11.77
C GLY A 52 -14.68 16.60 11.86
N PHE A 53 -14.19 15.47 11.31
CA PHE A 53 -12.77 15.13 11.24
C PHE A 53 -12.10 15.78 10.03
N THR A 54 -11.94 17.11 10.05
CA THR A 54 -11.42 17.91 8.93
C THR A 54 -9.90 17.93 8.84
N ARG A 55 -9.20 17.41 9.84
CA ARG A 55 -7.74 17.25 9.85
C ARG A 55 -7.42 15.77 9.93
N GLN A 56 -7.02 15.20 8.80
CA GLN A 56 -6.85 13.77 8.64
C GLN A 56 -5.38 13.40 8.47
N ILE A 57 -5.04 12.20 8.93
CA ILE A 57 -3.78 11.52 8.71
C ILE A 57 -4.09 10.31 7.85
N CYS A 58 -3.43 10.18 6.74
CA CYS A 58 -3.55 8.99 5.90
C CYS A 58 -2.47 7.98 6.24
N VAL A 59 -2.85 6.72 6.35
CA VAL A 59 -1.90 5.60 6.41
C VAL A 59 -2.14 4.70 5.20
N GLY A 60 -1.12 4.44 4.43
CA GLY A 60 -1.16 3.60 3.24
C GLY A 60 -0.02 2.59 3.21
N HIS A 61 -0.25 1.45 2.57
CA HIS A 61 0.73 0.39 2.37
C HIS A 61 0.77 -0.01 0.91
N GLU A 62 1.96 -0.17 0.34
CA GLU A 62 2.18 -0.59 -1.05
C GLU A 62 1.31 0.19 -2.06
N PHE A 63 0.48 -0.51 -2.86
CA PHE A 63 -0.45 0.13 -3.80
C PHE A 63 -1.49 1.00 -3.12
N GLY A 64 -1.91 0.68 -1.89
CA GLY A 64 -2.80 1.53 -1.10
C GLY A 64 -2.18 2.89 -0.79
N ALA A 65 -0.87 2.97 -0.61
CA ALA A 65 -0.14 4.23 -0.49
C ALA A 65 -0.21 5.06 -1.79
N THR A 66 -0.04 4.41 -2.95
CA THR A 66 -0.14 5.06 -4.26
C THR A 66 -1.56 5.57 -4.53
N VAL A 67 -2.58 4.78 -4.18
CA VAL A 67 -4.00 5.20 -4.24
C VAL A 67 -4.23 6.45 -3.40
N ALA A 68 -3.78 6.47 -2.16
CA ALA A 68 -3.95 7.59 -1.25
C ALA A 68 -3.28 8.88 -1.77
N LEU A 69 -2.05 8.77 -2.30
CA LEU A 69 -1.33 9.88 -2.91
C LEU A 69 -2.04 10.40 -4.17
N ARG A 70 -2.62 9.54 -4.99
CA ARG A 70 -3.38 9.93 -6.18
C ARG A 70 -4.73 10.52 -5.84
N ALA A 71 -5.38 10.06 -4.77
CA ALA A 71 -6.65 10.58 -4.31
C ALA A 71 -6.55 12.00 -3.76
N ARG A 72 -5.52 12.31 -3.00
CA ARG A 72 -5.18 13.66 -2.47
C ARG A 72 -6.37 14.40 -1.84
N PRO A 73 -7.08 13.83 -0.86
CA PRO A 73 -8.15 14.55 -0.20
C PRO A 73 -7.62 15.80 0.52
N SER A 74 -8.31 16.91 0.40
CA SER A 74 -7.88 18.20 0.98
C SER A 74 -7.80 18.18 2.52
N ALA A 75 -8.53 17.29 3.17
CA ALA A 75 -8.52 17.12 4.61
C ALA A 75 -7.25 16.43 5.13
N VAL A 76 -6.50 15.71 4.28
CA VAL A 76 -5.28 15.01 4.66
C VAL A 76 -4.14 16.01 4.85
N GLN A 77 -3.62 16.09 6.08
CA GLN A 77 -2.56 16.99 6.49
C GLN A 77 -1.18 16.34 6.48
N THR A 78 -1.14 15.02 6.52
CA THR A 78 0.11 14.25 6.44
C THR A 78 -0.17 12.79 6.08
N TYR A 79 0.86 12.12 5.58
CA TYR A 79 0.82 10.72 5.18
C TYR A 79 1.85 9.91 5.97
N VAL A 80 1.50 8.67 6.29
CA VAL A 80 2.41 7.60 6.73
C VAL A 80 2.30 6.48 5.73
N LEU A 81 3.32 6.28 4.94
CA LEU A 81 3.34 5.34 3.83
C LEU A 81 4.37 4.24 4.10
N VAL A 82 3.89 3.01 4.12
CA VAL A 82 4.72 1.82 4.34
C VAL A 82 4.94 1.15 2.99
N SER A 83 6.20 0.95 2.62
CA SER A 83 6.58 0.28 1.37
C SER A 83 5.85 0.83 0.12
N PRO A 84 5.73 2.16 -0.08
CA PRO A 84 4.91 2.72 -1.16
C PRO A 84 5.48 2.36 -2.53
N VAL A 85 4.60 2.04 -3.48
CA VAL A 85 4.98 1.87 -4.88
C VAL A 85 5.01 3.24 -5.56
N LEU A 86 6.21 3.81 -5.76
CA LEU A 86 6.42 5.15 -6.33
C LEU A 86 7.06 5.13 -7.73
N GLY A 87 7.05 3.99 -8.38
CA GLY A 87 7.58 3.86 -9.74
C GLY A 87 7.14 2.57 -10.41
N PRO A 88 7.49 2.38 -11.68
CA PRO A 88 7.12 1.17 -12.40
C PRO A 88 7.84 -0.04 -11.83
N LEU A 89 7.08 -1.12 -11.66
CA LEU A 89 7.61 -2.43 -11.31
C LEU A 89 7.53 -3.35 -12.53
N SER A 90 8.59 -4.12 -12.74
CA SER A 90 8.63 -5.10 -13.81
C SER A 90 8.12 -6.43 -13.30
N TYR A 91 7.01 -6.91 -13.86
CA TYR A 91 6.45 -8.21 -13.56
C TYR A 91 6.55 -9.11 -14.79
N ASP A 92 7.04 -10.32 -14.60
CA ASP A 92 6.82 -11.38 -15.59
C ASP A 92 5.48 -12.06 -15.31
N TRP A 93 4.44 -11.62 -15.99
CA TRP A 93 3.09 -12.11 -15.77
C TRP A 93 2.93 -13.61 -16.04
N ASN A 94 3.82 -14.22 -16.82
CA ASN A 94 3.82 -15.68 -17.03
C ASN A 94 4.32 -16.45 -15.81
N LEU A 95 5.07 -15.79 -14.92
CA LEU A 95 5.48 -16.36 -13.64
C LEU A 95 4.44 -16.09 -12.53
N VAL A 96 3.65 -15.02 -12.67
CA VAL A 96 2.64 -14.61 -11.67
C VAL A 96 1.31 -15.34 -11.87
N PHE A 97 0.91 -15.56 -13.12
CA PHE A 97 -0.39 -16.16 -13.46
C PHE A 97 -0.23 -17.54 -14.10
N SER A 98 -1.18 -18.42 -13.79
CA SER A 98 -1.30 -19.70 -14.49
C SER A 98 -1.78 -19.51 -15.93
N ASP A 99 -1.54 -20.50 -16.79
CA ASP A 99 -2.01 -20.51 -18.18
C ASP A 99 -3.53 -20.30 -18.28
N VAL A 100 -4.29 -20.82 -17.32
CA VAL A 100 -5.75 -20.65 -17.27
C VAL A 100 -6.09 -19.18 -17.03
N GLN A 101 -5.47 -18.52 -16.07
CA GLN A 101 -5.70 -17.11 -15.76
C GLN A 101 -5.31 -16.20 -16.93
N LEU A 102 -4.17 -16.48 -17.60
CA LEU A 102 -3.76 -15.75 -18.80
C LEU A 102 -4.75 -15.95 -19.95
N SER A 103 -5.22 -17.18 -20.16
CA SER A 103 -6.25 -17.49 -21.17
C SER A 103 -7.58 -16.78 -20.87
N ASP A 104 -7.98 -16.69 -19.59
CA ASP A 104 -9.20 -15.96 -19.19
C ASP A 104 -9.07 -14.47 -19.47
N LEU A 105 -7.92 -13.87 -19.14
CA LEU A 105 -7.63 -12.46 -19.47
C LEU A 105 -7.69 -12.18 -20.96
N GLU A 106 -7.26 -13.12 -21.79
CA GLU A 106 -7.32 -12.98 -23.24
C GLU A 106 -8.73 -13.13 -23.81
N ARG A 107 -9.47 -14.16 -23.35
CA ARG A 107 -10.79 -14.54 -23.91
C ARG A 107 -11.94 -13.75 -23.30
N HIS A 108 -11.88 -13.49 -22.01
CA HIS A 108 -12.99 -12.89 -21.24
C HIS A 108 -12.68 -11.46 -20.79
N GLY A 109 -11.42 -11.02 -20.92
CA GLY A 109 -10.96 -9.69 -20.50
C GLY A 109 -10.74 -9.56 -19.00
N THR A 110 -11.12 -10.58 -18.22
CA THR A 110 -10.99 -10.63 -16.76
C THR A 110 -10.52 -12.01 -16.31
N THR A 111 -9.88 -12.06 -15.15
CA THR A 111 -9.61 -13.31 -14.42
C THR A 111 -9.72 -13.07 -12.92
N THR A 112 -9.63 -14.14 -12.14
CA THR A 112 -9.62 -14.05 -10.68
C THR A 112 -8.28 -14.52 -10.13
N ILE A 113 -7.81 -13.83 -9.09
CA ILE A 113 -6.65 -14.24 -8.32
C ILE A 113 -7.08 -14.63 -6.90
N PRO A 114 -6.51 -15.70 -6.31
CA PRO A 114 -6.84 -16.08 -4.95
C PRO A 114 -6.43 -15.00 -3.96
N ASN A 115 -7.23 -14.82 -2.92
CA ASN A 115 -6.88 -14.02 -1.77
C ASN A 115 -6.47 -14.93 -0.63
N ASP A 116 -5.19 -14.98 -0.34
CA ASP A 116 -4.60 -15.84 0.70
C ASP A 116 -4.76 -15.25 2.11
N SER A 117 -5.35 -14.05 2.23
CA SER A 117 -5.64 -13.45 3.53
C SER A 117 -6.81 -14.15 4.23
N GLU A 118 -6.94 -13.92 5.54
CA GLU A 118 -8.09 -14.43 6.33
C GLU A 118 -9.41 -13.68 6.03
N SER A 119 -9.43 -12.84 4.99
CA SER A 119 -10.62 -12.10 4.56
C SER A 119 -11.75 -13.03 4.14
N VAL A 120 -12.99 -12.57 4.29
CA VAL A 120 -14.19 -13.24 3.76
C VAL A 120 -14.16 -13.37 2.24
N ARG A 121 -13.54 -12.42 1.56
CA ARG A 121 -13.33 -12.46 0.10
C ARG A 121 -12.18 -13.40 -0.24
N ARG A 122 -12.49 -14.44 -0.99
CA ARG A 122 -11.53 -15.48 -1.36
C ARG A 122 -10.80 -15.23 -2.67
N HIS A 123 -11.32 -14.33 -3.51
CA HIS A 123 -10.76 -14.01 -4.82
C HIS A 123 -10.88 -12.53 -5.12
N PHE A 124 -9.94 -12.02 -5.86
CA PHE A 124 -10.00 -10.68 -6.48
C PHE A 124 -10.27 -10.82 -7.97
N THR A 125 -11.09 -9.95 -8.52
CA THR A 125 -11.31 -9.86 -9.97
C THR A 125 -10.41 -8.77 -10.56
N ILE A 126 -9.61 -9.14 -11.55
CA ILE A 126 -8.67 -8.26 -12.24
C ILE A 126 -8.88 -8.31 -13.76
N ASN A 127 -8.37 -7.32 -14.44
CA ASN A 127 -8.33 -7.23 -15.89
C ASN A 127 -6.97 -6.67 -16.40
N LYS A 128 -6.85 -6.46 -17.70
CA LYS A 128 -5.62 -5.90 -18.29
C LYS A 128 -5.30 -4.48 -17.79
N ALA A 129 -6.32 -3.69 -17.41
CA ALA A 129 -6.10 -2.36 -16.84
C ALA A 129 -5.52 -2.45 -15.42
N THR A 130 -5.93 -3.46 -14.62
CA THR A 130 -5.29 -3.75 -13.33
C THR A 130 -3.79 -3.98 -13.50
N LEU A 131 -3.41 -4.83 -14.46
CA LEU A 131 -1.99 -5.14 -14.72
C LEU A 131 -1.21 -3.91 -15.19
N ALA A 132 -1.82 -3.08 -16.03
CA ALA A 132 -1.23 -1.82 -16.45
C ALA A 132 -1.07 -0.84 -15.28
N ASP A 133 -2.09 -0.70 -14.43
CA ASP A 133 -2.03 0.13 -13.23
C ASP A 133 -0.89 -0.30 -12.29
N MET A 134 -0.72 -1.61 -12.10
CA MET A 134 0.34 -2.14 -11.25
C MET A 134 1.74 -1.98 -11.85
N SER A 135 1.90 -2.21 -13.16
CA SER A 135 3.21 -2.15 -13.83
C SER A 135 3.67 -0.74 -14.13
N MET A 136 2.74 0.20 -14.36
CA MET A 136 3.03 1.54 -14.90
C MET A 136 2.83 2.64 -13.85
N VAL A 137 3.04 2.35 -12.58
CA VAL A 137 3.02 3.37 -11.54
C VAL A 137 4.03 4.46 -11.87
N SER A 138 3.60 5.71 -11.71
CA SER A 138 4.45 6.87 -11.88
C SER A 138 4.51 7.68 -10.59
N GLY A 139 5.72 7.79 -10.01
CA GLY A 139 5.96 8.63 -8.83
C GLY A 139 5.59 10.09 -9.08
N GLU A 140 5.86 10.59 -10.30
CA GLU A 140 5.46 11.95 -10.68
C GLU A 140 3.93 12.12 -10.62
N LYS A 141 3.15 11.19 -11.18
CA LYS A 141 1.68 11.26 -11.13
C LYS A 141 1.15 11.10 -9.70
N ALA A 142 1.77 10.25 -8.90
CA ALA A 142 1.37 10.01 -7.51
C ALA A 142 1.64 11.24 -6.63
N LEU A 143 2.81 11.86 -6.77
CA LEU A 143 3.26 12.96 -5.91
C LEU A 143 2.89 14.36 -6.43
N ARG A 144 2.49 14.50 -7.70
CA ARG A 144 2.10 15.78 -8.29
C ARG A 144 0.98 16.43 -7.51
N GLY A 145 1.25 17.63 -6.96
CA GLY A 145 0.28 18.42 -6.20
C GLY A 145 0.04 17.94 -4.76
N VAL A 146 0.77 16.94 -4.29
CA VAL A 146 0.83 16.60 -2.86
C VAL A 146 1.69 17.67 -2.18
N THR A 147 1.13 18.38 -1.22
CA THR A 147 1.83 19.41 -0.43
C THR A 147 2.02 19.03 1.03
N ALA A 148 1.23 18.06 1.49
CA ALA A 148 1.29 17.54 2.85
C ALA A 148 2.57 16.69 3.04
N PRO A 149 3.29 16.84 4.16
CA PRO A 149 4.49 16.06 4.44
C PRO A 149 4.21 14.57 4.51
N ILE A 150 5.17 13.76 4.08
CA ILE A 150 5.05 12.33 3.97
C ILE A 150 6.13 11.67 4.82
N LEU A 151 5.75 10.74 5.69
CA LEU A 151 6.66 9.75 6.24
C LEU A 151 6.60 8.51 5.34
N ILE A 152 7.74 8.09 4.81
CA ILE A 152 7.89 6.82 4.10
C ILE A 152 8.73 5.90 4.97
N THR A 153 8.28 4.67 5.15
CA THR A 153 9.06 3.62 5.81
C THR A 153 9.26 2.45 4.85
N HIS A 154 10.47 1.93 4.81
CA HIS A 154 10.88 0.74 4.07
C HIS A 154 11.55 -0.25 5.00
N ASP A 155 11.53 -1.52 4.65
CA ASP A 155 12.34 -2.57 5.28
C ASP A 155 13.38 -3.14 4.30
N SER A 156 14.18 -4.11 4.75
CA SER A 156 15.20 -4.73 3.93
C SER A 156 14.63 -5.51 2.74
N PHE A 157 13.40 -6.02 2.84
CA PHE A 157 12.75 -6.71 1.72
C PHE A 157 12.38 -5.73 0.59
N ASP A 158 12.08 -4.48 0.91
CA ASP A 158 11.81 -3.43 -0.07
C ASP A 158 13.06 -3.11 -0.94
N GLU A 159 14.26 -3.32 -0.41
CA GLU A 159 15.49 -3.21 -1.21
C GLU A 159 15.55 -4.30 -2.28
N GLU A 160 15.25 -5.54 -1.91
CA GLU A 160 15.27 -6.69 -2.84
C GLU A 160 14.20 -6.57 -3.92
N THR A 161 13.04 -6.02 -3.60
CA THR A 161 11.92 -5.81 -4.54
C THR A 161 12.05 -4.53 -5.38
N GLY A 162 13.05 -3.70 -5.09
CA GLY A 162 13.32 -2.44 -5.79
C GLY A 162 12.42 -1.27 -5.39
N LEU A 163 11.59 -1.39 -4.34
CA LEU A 163 10.73 -0.31 -3.86
C LEU A 163 11.54 0.86 -3.29
N VAL A 164 12.66 0.57 -2.62
CA VAL A 164 13.59 1.59 -2.13
C VAL A 164 14.16 2.41 -3.29
N ASP A 165 14.54 1.76 -4.39
CA ASP A 165 15.04 2.45 -5.58
C ASP A 165 13.97 3.34 -6.20
N ARG A 166 12.71 2.88 -6.28
CA ARG A 166 11.60 3.70 -6.77
C ARG A 166 11.35 4.93 -5.89
N THR A 167 11.49 4.79 -4.58
CA THR A 167 11.40 5.92 -3.64
C THR A 167 12.58 6.87 -3.82
N ARG A 168 13.79 6.36 -4.02
CA ARG A 168 14.99 7.16 -4.29
C ARG A 168 14.84 7.98 -5.59
N ASP A 169 14.35 7.37 -6.65
CA ASP A 169 14.09 8.04 -7.93
C ASP A 169 13.06 9.18 -7.78
N ALA A 170 12.04 8.97 -6.95
CA ALA A 170 10.97 9.94 -6.69
C ALA A 170 11.28 10.94 -5.56
N PHE A 171 12.42 10.82 -4.88
CA PHE A 171 12.76 11.60 -3.68
C PHE A 171 12.66 13.11 -3.90
N HIS A 172 13.11 13.58 -5.06
CA HIS A 172 13.10 15.00 -5.43
C HIS A 172 11.68 15.59 -5.59
N LEU A 173 10.65 14.75 -5.63
CA LEU A 173 9.23 15.13 -5.75
C LEU A 173 8.55 15.20 -4.38
N LEU A 174 9.18 14.72 -3.32
CA LEU A 174 8.58 14.70 -1.99
C LEU A 174 8.37 16.12 -1.46
N PRO A 175 7.23 16.40 -0.80
CA PRO A 175 6.98 17.67 -0.16
C PRO A 175 8.03 18.02 0.91
N VAL A 176 8.23 19.31 1.13
CA VAL A 176 9.13 19.80 2.20
C VAL A 176 8.65 19.29 3.56
N GLY A 177 9.59 18.80 4.37
CA GLY A 177 9.32 18.23 5.68
C GLY A 177 9.03 16.72 5.66
N SER A 178 9.03 16.09 4.48
CA SER A 178 8.94 14.64 4.36
C SER A 178 10.19 13.93 4.90
N LEU A 179 10.01 12.67 5.30
CA LEU A 179 11.07 11.82 5.85
C LEU A 179 10.97 10.43 5.21
N VAL A 180 12.11 9.83 4.93
CA VAL A 180 12.22 8.44 4.50
C VAL A 180 13.08 7.71 5.53
N GLU A 181 12.55 6.63 6.10
CA GLU A 181 13.21 5.82 7.12
C GLU A 181 13.30 4.37 6.67
N MET A 182 14.43 3.74 6.97
CA MET A 182 14.59 2.28 6.89
C MET A 182 14.26 1.69 8.25
N THR A 183 13.37 0.72 8.28
CA THR A 183 13.00 -0.02 9.49
C THR A 183 13.57 -1.43 9.40
N GLU A 184 14.09 -1.93 10.50
CA GLU A 184 14.54 -3.33 10.52
C GLU A 184 13.33 -4.28 10.60
N PRO A 185 13.33 -5.39 9.85
CA PRO A 185 12.30 -6.41 10.00
C PRO A 185 12.37 -7.00 11.42
N PRO A 186 11.23 -7.40 12.01
CA PRO A 186 11.23 -8.01 13.33
C PRO A 186 12.15 -9.23 13.37
N ALA A 187 13.02 -9.28 14.38
CA ALA A 187 13.95 -10.39 14.59
C ALA A 187 13.18 -11.72 14.64
N GLY A 188 13.42 -12.60 13.67
CA GLY A 188 12.80 -13.92 13.56
C GLY A 188 12.10 -14.20 12.22
N ILE A 189 11.98 -13.22 11.32
CA ILE A 189 11.45 -13.42 9.95
C ILE A 189 12.60 -13.39 8.91
N VAL A 190 13.80 -13.66 9.31
CA VAL A 190 14.89 -13.94 8.37
C VAL A 190 14.74 -15.40 7.92
N GLY A 191 13.81 -15.63 7.01
CA GLY A 191 13.92 -16.77 6.13
C GLY A 191 15.06 -16.46 5.18
N GLU A 192 16.15 -17.25 5.23
CA GLU A 192 17.21 -17.15 4.25
C GLU A 192 16.62 -17.29 2.83
N TYR A 193 16.30 -16.16 2.21
CA TYR A 193 16.14 -16.07 0.78
C TYR A 193 17.53 -15.82 0.20
N THR A 194 18.22 -16.87 -0.16
CA THR A 194 19.35 -16.80 -1.06
C THR A 194 18.83 -16.87 -2.48
N PRO A 195 18.90 -15.80 -3.29
CA PRO A 195 18.67 -15.91 -4.72
C PRO A 195 19.72 -16.87 -5.27
N VAL A 196 19.31 -18.04 -5.70
CA VAL A 196 20.20 -18.91 -6.46
C VAL A 196 20.14 -18.40 -7.89
N ASP A 197 21.25 -17.83 -8.36
CA ASP A 197 21.40 -17.37 -9.74
C ASP A 197 20.87 -18.42 -10.73
N GLY A 198 19.83 -18.06 -11.49
CA GLY A 198 19.29 -18.87 -12.58
C GLY A 198 18.16 -19.85 -12.25
N VAL A 199 17.62 -19.86 -11.01
CA VAL A 199 16.43 -20.65 -10.68
C VAL A 199 15.20 -19.73 -10.74
N PRO A 200 14.15 -20.07 -11.53
CA PRO A 200 12.90 -19.31 -11.51
C PRO A 200 12.33 -19.32 -10.09
N VAL A 201 11.98 -18.14 -9.60
CA VAL A 201 11.32 -17.99 -8.30
C VAL A 201 10.03 -18.80 -8.35
N SER A 202 9.89 -19.81 -7.48
CA SER A 202 8.67 -20.62 -7.47
C SER A 202 7.48 -19.78 -7.02
N ASP A 203 6.28 -20.09 -7.55
CA ASP A 203 5.02 -19.44 -7.15
C ASP A 203 4.85 -19.40 -5.62
N GLU A 204 5.37 -20.43 -4.94
CA GLU A 204 5.35 -20.56 -3.49
C GLU A 204 6.30 -19.55 -2.80
N ALA A 205 7.43 -19.21 -3.41
CA ALA A 205 8.36 -18.21 -2.88
C ALA A 205 7.79 -16.78 -3.06
N VAL A 206 7.16 -16.48 -4.20
CA VAL A 206 6.46 -15.22 -4.42
C VAL A 206 5.27 -15.09 -3.46
N ALA A 207 4.47 -16.13 -3.33
CA ALA A 207 3.33 -16.17 -2.41
C ALA A 207 3.79 -16.08 -0.93
N ARG A 208 4.95 -16.67 -0.58
CA ARG A 208 5.55 -16.54 0.75
C ARG A 208 6.07 -15.14 1.01
N ALA A 209 6.70 -14.50 0.03
CA ALA A 209 7.18 -13.12 0.11
C ALA A 209 6.02 -12.14 0.27
N LEU A 210 4.94 -12.29 -0.53
CA LEU A 210 3.72 -11.49 -0.41
C LEU A 210 3.03 -11.70 0.95
N ARG A 211 3.02 -12.94 1.49
CA ARG A 211 2.49 -13.23 2.83
C ARG A 211 3.36 -12.65 3.94
N ALA A 212 4.67 -12.68 3.80
CA ALA A 212 5.59 -12.11 4.79
C ALA A 212 5.46 -10.59 4.85
N SER A 213 5.37 -9.92 3.70
CA SER A 213 5.15 -8.48 3.61
C SER A 213 3.82 -8.05 4.27
N SER A 214 2.74 -8.82 4.09
CA SER A 214 1.45 -8.50 4.69
C SER A 214 1.34 -8.84 6.19
N ALA A 215 2.16 -9.78 6.69
CA ALA A 215 2.09 -10.28 8.07
C ALA A 215 3.09 -9.60 9.02
N ALA A 216 4.18 -9.04 8.51
CA ALA A 216 5.20 -8.40 9.32
C ALA A 216 4.70 -7.04 9.82
N SER A 217 4.15 -7.01 11.05
CA SER A 217 4.05 -5.76 11.77
C SER A 217 5.46 -5.36 12.19
N LEU A 218 5.99 -4.30 11.60
CA LEU A 218 7.21 -3.64 12.06
C LEU A 218 6.95 -3.20 13.52
N PRO A 219 7.68 -3.69 14.53
CA PRO A 219 7.33 -3.42 15.94
C PRO A 219 7.37 -1.94 16.27
N GLU A 220 8.20 -1.18 15.58
CA GLU A 220 8.40 0.26 15.81
C GLU A 220 7.46 1.14 14.98
N LEU A 221 6.86 0.61 13.91
CA LEU A 221 5.99 1.39 13.03
C LEU A 221 4.84 2.12 13.76
N PRO A 222 4.12 1.50 14.74
CA PRO A 222 3.06 2.20 15.44
C PRO A 222 3.56 3.43 16.22
N ASP A 223 4.73 3.34 16.84
CA ASP A 223 5.29 4.44 17.63
C ASP A 223 5.83 5.55 16.72
N VAL A 224 6.53 5.20 15.66
CA VAL A 224 7.01 6.13 14.63
C VAL A 224 5.85 6.86 13.98
N ALA A 225 4.78 6.15 13.61
CA ALA A 225 3.58 6.75 13.02
C ALA A 225 2.87 7.71 13.97
N VAL A 226 2.74 7.37 15.26
CA VAL A 226 2.16 8.25 16.29
C VAL A 226 3.02 9.50 16.49
N GLN A 227 4.33 9.34 16.59
CA GLN A 227 5.25 10.47 16.72
C GLN A 227 5.16 11.41 15.51
N TRP A 228 5.17 10.86 14.30
CA TRP A 228 4.99 11.62 13.08
C TRP A 228 3.65 12.36 13.03
N ALA A 229 2.55 11.63 13.30
CA ALA A 229 1.20 12.18 13.33
C ALA A 229 1.09 13.36 14.31
N SER A 230 1.64 13.21 15.51
CA SER A 230 1.60 14.23 16.55
C SER A 230 2.33 15.51 16.18
N ARG A 231 3.33 15.43 15.31
CA ARG A 231 4.06 16.58 14.80
C ARG A 231 3.20 17.45 13.87
N TRP A 232 2.39 16.83 13.01
CA TRP A 232 1.64 17.52 11.96
C TRP A 232 0.16 17.72 12.28
N VAL A 233 -0.41 16.80 13.03
CA VAL A 233 -1.81 16.83 13.44
C VAL A 233 -1.87 16.58 14.97
N PRO A 234 -1.40 17.52 15.79
CA PRO A 234 -1.46 17.34 17.24
C PRO A 234 -2.90 17.18 17.70
N VAL A 235 -3.11 16.22 18.60
CA VAL A 235 -4.40 16.04 19.29
C VAL A 235 -4.58 17.25 20.23
N GLY A 236 -5.70 17.95 20.12
CA GLY A 236 -6.01 19.11 20.94
C GLY A 236 -6.00 18.75 22.44
N ARG A 237 -5.35 19.59 23.24
CA ARG A 237 -5.50 19.59 24.69
C ARG A 237 -6.81 20.24 25.08
#